data_4f2774ec4b2212c7299f3cbdcd1d28a5
#
_entry.id   4f2774ec4b2212c7299f3cbdcd1d28a5
#
_cell.length_a   1.000
_cell.length_b   1.000
_cell.length_c   1.000
_cell.angle_alpha   90.00
_cell.angle_beta   90.00
_cell.angle_gamma   90.00
#
_symmetry.space_group_name_H-M   'P 1'
#
loop_
_entity.id
_entity.type
_entity.pdbx_description
1 polymer ?
#
loop_
_entity_poly.entity_id
_entity_poly.type
_entity_poly.pdbx_seq_one_letter_code
_entity_poly.pdbx_strand_id
1 'polypeptide(L)'
;VSAVRASRFVSAVALSVCVTTLAGGCADGGDGGGPGSVPRSVRAQDDLLKSAESTLARRCLTERRISVRSDGGDGQGRGVAPQREFPYGIDDPGWAARHGFGIPVEHGSREQGVSASKEQQRLSDALFGTGRRELSTRTATGLVVQANSDGCLAEAKRVLYGDLGRWFRTEVAVNNLGAAAHRRVTQDPVYRAALARWSRCVAPVQQADSPGELRSAWQRRARDLAPREATALQQRFAVTEARCVRRTDLARTGARLEKRHAAELRTEYADVIAEHRQLRDHGLRYAVRHGL
;
A
#
# COMPACT_ATOMS: atom_id res chain seq x y z
N VAL A 1 0.05 44.14 -48.47
CA VAL A 1 -0.82 45.25 -48.80
C VAL A 1 -2.11 45.06 -48.03
N SER A 2 -2.43 46.07 -47.22
CA SER A 2 -3.70 46.49 -46.64
C SER A 2 -3.93 46.12 -45.17
N ALA A 3 -3.70 47.11 -44.37
CA ALA A 3 -4.24 47.37 -43.05
C ALA A 3 -5.68 47.92 -43.15
N VAL A 4 -6.53 47.70 -42.15
CA VAL A 4 -7.60 48.61 -41.66
C VAL A 4 -8.02 48.10 -40.28
N ARG A 5 -7.70 48.79 -39.25
CA ARG A 5 -8.34 49.84 -38.40
C ARG A 5 -9.45 49.37 -37.46
N ALA A 6 -9.14 49.58 -36.26
CA ALA A 6 -9.81 49.85 -35.00
C ALA A 6 -11.30 50.24 -35.03
N SER A 7 -12.06 49.85 -34.00
CA SER A 7 -13.02 50.74 -33.35
C SER A 7 -13.27 50.32 -31.89
N ARG A 8 -13.12 51.30 -31.01
CA ARG A 8 -13.41 51.30 -29.57
C ARG A 8 -14.92 51.48 -29.38
N PHE A 9 -15.52 50.75 -28.44
CA PHE A 9 -16.67 51.29 -27.70
C PHE A 9 -16.47 51.02 -26.22
N VAL A 10 -16.43 52.14 -25.50
CA VAL A 10 -16.48 52.28 -24.05
C VAL A 10 -17.97 52.34 -23.69
N SER A 11 -18.41 51.56 -22.72
CA SER A 11 -19.60 51.88 -21.96
C SER A 11 -19.43 51.35 -20.54
N ALA A 12 -19.33 52.35 -19.66
CA ALA A 12 -19.39 52.17 -18.22
C ALA A 12 -20.84 52.21 -17.77
N VAL A 13 -21.26 51.34 -16.87
CA VAL A 13 -22.35 51.62 -15.92
C VAL A 13 -22.20 50.76 -14.66
N ALA A 14 -21.94 51.45 -13.59
CA ALA A 14 -22.54 51.44 -12.24
C ALA A 14 -22.38 50.23 -11.31
N LEU A 15 -21.79 50.57 -10.18
CA LEU A 15 -21.73 49.91 -8.88
C LEU A 15 -23.08 49.37 -8.39
N SER A 16 -23.03 48.16 -7.80
CA SER A 16 -23.85 47.83 -6.64
C SER A 16 -23.05 46.99 -5.69
N VAL A 17 -22.70 47.57 -4.58
CA VAL A 17 -22.04 46.96 -3.42
C VAL A 17 -23.12 46.20 -2.65
N CYS A 18 -23.05 44.84 -2.64
CA CYS A 18 -23.70 44.02 -1.63
C CYS A 18 -22.62 43.37 -0.79
N VAL A 19 -22.41 43.94 0.38
CA VAL A 19 -21.65 43.33 1.48
C VAL A 19 -22.52 42.24 2.09
N THR A 20 -22.20 40.96 1.80
CA THR A 20 -22.67 39.84 2.60
C THR A 20 -21.46 39.23 3.29
N THR A 21 -21.40 39.41 4.57
CA THR A 21 -20.52 38.73 5.49
C THR A 21 -20.81 37.21 5.45
N LEU A 22 -19.97 36.46 4.76
CA LEU A 22 -19.95 35.01 4.87
C LEU A 22 -18.83 34.61 5.82
N ALA A 23 -19.25 34.14 7.02
CA ALA A 23 -18.42 33.37 7.91
C ALA A 23 -17.83 32.17 7.14
N GLY A 24 -16.53 32.19 6.93
CA GLY A 24 -15.80 31.10 6.30
C GLY A 24 -15.74 29.89 7.24
N GLY A 25 -16.67 28.93 7.08
CA GLY A 25 -16.48 27.59 7.53
C GLY A 25 -15.62 26.87 6.50
N CYS A 26 -14.45 26.37 6.90
CA CYS A 26 -13.70 25.38 6.14
C CYS A 26 -14.58 24.13 6.06
N ALA A 27 -15.33 23.97 4.98
CA ALA A 27 -15.97 22.72 4.65
C ALA A 27 -14.88 21.80 4.09
N ASP A 28 -14.39 20.91 4.95
CA ASP A 28 -13.79 19.66 4.52
C ASP A 28 -14.75 19.02 3.52
N GLY A 29 -14.26 18.67 2.32
CA GLY A 29 -15.06 18.13 1.23
C GLY A 29 -15.72 16.83 1.65
N GLY A 30 -16.88 16.91 2.26
CA GLY A 30 -17.71 15.77 2.61
C GLY A 30 -18.08 14.99 1.36
N ASP A 31 -17.70 13.74 1.32
CA ASP A 31 -18.10 12.75 0.32
C ASP A 31 -19.64 12.67 0.32
N GLY A 32 -20.29 13.34 -0.62
CA GLY A 32 -21.72 13.63 -0.63
C GLY A 32 -22.62 12.43 -0.94
N GLY A 33 -22.46 11.36 -0.15
CA GLY A 33 -23.40 10.26 -0.06
C GLY A 33 -24.40 10.53 1.06
N GLY A 34 -25.71 10.65 0.74
CA GLY A 34 -26.75 10.75 1.77
C GLY A 34 -26.74 9.52 2.69
N PRO A 35 -27.33 9.62 3.90
CA PRO A 35 -27.42 8.49 4.82
C PRO A 35 -28.07 7.29 4.12
N GLY A 36 -27.37 6.14 4.12
CA GLY A 36 -27.83 4.89 3.47
C GLY A 36 -27.39 4.68 2.03
N SER A 37 -26.47 5.47 1.50
CA SER A 37 -25.89 5.25 0.16
C SER A 37 -24.43 4.76 0.24
N VAL A 38 -24.03 3.97 -0.79
CA VAL A 38 -22.62 3.54 -0.94
C VAL A 38 -21.74 4.77 -1.20
N PRO A 39 -20.62 4.95 -0.47
CA PRO A 39 -19.70 6.04 -0.72
C PRO A 39 -19.16 6.07 -2.15
N ARG A 40 -18.89 7.26 -2.68
CA ARG A 40 -18.39 7.43 -4.06
C ARG A 40 -16.90 7.20 -4.19
N SER A 41 -16.11 7.62 -3.21
CA SER A 41 -14.66 7.46 -3.27
C SER A 41 -14.23 6.03 -2.89
N VAL A 42 -13.21 5.53 -3.57
CA VAL A 42 -12.64 4.19 -3.30
C VAL A 42 -12.16 4.09 -1.86
N ARG A 43 -11.52 5.15 -1.34
CA ARG A 43 -11.04 5.18 0.05
C ARG A 43 -12.19 5.04 1.05
N ALA A 44 -13.26 5.81 0.91
CA ALA A 44 -14.41 5.72 1.81
C ALA A 44 -15.13 4.36 1.70
N GLN A 45 -15.13 3.74 0.52
CA GLN A 45 -15.61 2.37 0.34
C GLN A 45 -14.73 1.36 1.09
N ASP A 46 -13.39 1.50 1.01
CA ASP A 46 -12.45 0.65 1.73
C ASP A 46 -12.59 0.80 3.25
N ASP A 47 -12.76 2.03 3.72
CA ASP A 47 -12.96 2.32 5.14
C ASP A 47 -14.29 1.74 5.66
N LEU A 48 -15.36 1.84 4.86
CA LEU A 48 -16.66 1.23 5.17
C LEU A 48 -16.55 -0.30 5.27
N LEU A 49 -15.92 -0.96 4.31
CA LEU A 49 -15.75 -2.41 4.32
C LEU A 49 -14.90 -2.88 5.52
N LYS A 50 -13.81 -2.19 5.83
CA LYS A 50 -12.97 -2.48 7.01
C LYS A 50 -13.74 -2.31 8.32
N SER A 51 -14.55 -1.25 8.44
CA SER A 51 -15.43 -1.02 9.58
C SER A 51 -16.45 -2.14 9.74
N ALA A 52 -17.09 -2.55 8.63
CA ALA A 52 -18.06 -3.62 8.61
C ALA A 52 -17.44 -4.97 9.00
N GLU A 53 -16.29 -5.34 8.42
CA GLU A 53 -15.55 -6.55 8.80
C GLU A 53 -15.20 -6.55 10.30
N SER A 54 -14.67 -5.43 10.80
CA SER A 54 -14.31 -5.29 12.22
C SER A 54 -15.52 -5.42 13.14
N THR A 55 -16.66 -4.84 12.76
CA THR A 55 -17.89 -4.89 13.54
C THR A 55 -18.47 -6.31 13.58
N LEU A 56 -18.52 -7.00 12.44
CA LEU A 56 -18.96 -8.39 12.35
C LEU A 56 -18.03 -9.33 13.12
N ALA A 57 -16.71 -9.17 13.01
CA ALA A 57 -15.75 -9.96 13.76
C ALA A 57 -15.90 -9.75 15.28
N ARG A 58 -16.11 -8.51 15.74
CA ARG A 58 -16.38 -8.23 17.17
C ARG A 58 -17.68 -8.87 17.67
N ARG A 59 -18.76 -8.85 16.86
CA ARG A 59 -20.01 -9.55 17.21
C ARG A 59 -19.77 -11.04 17.43
N CYS A 60 -19.08 -11.69 16.49
CA CYS A 60 -18.71 -13.11 16.59
C CYS A 60 -17.86 -13.40 17.85
N LEU A 61 -16.88 -12.55 18.20
CA LEU A 61 -16.10 -12.71 19.42
C LEU A 61 -16.95 -12.59 20.68
N THR A 62 -17.90 -11.65 20.72
CA THR A 62 -18.84 -11.47 21.82
C THR A 62 -19.73 -12.71 21.98
N GLU A 63 -20.27 -13.26 20.90
CA GLU A 63 -21.05 -14.50 20.89
C GLU A 63 -20.25 -15.70 21.40
N ARG A 64 -18.95 -15.74 21.11
CA ARG A 64 -18.00 -16.75 21.65
C ARG A 64 -17.51 -16.43 23.06
N ARG A 65 -18.03 -15.38 23.71
CA ARG A 65 -17.68 -14.91 25.07
C ARG A 65 -16.18 -14.61 25.22
N ILE A 66 -15.56 -14.06 24.17
CA ILE A 66 -14.16 -13.60 24.17
C ILE A 66 -14.15 -12.09 24.28
N SER A 67 -13.66 -11.60 25.41
CA SER A 67 -13.50 -10.17 25.65
C SER A 67 -12.29 -9.66 24.87
N VAL A 68 -12.53 -8.77 23.91
CA VAL A 68 -11.48 -7.90 23.40
C VAL A 68 -11.33 -6.77 24.41
N ARG A 69 -10.29 -6.80 25.24
CA ARG A 69 -9.92 -5.59 25.98
C ARG A 69 -9.67 -4.53 24.92
N SER A 70 -10.48 -3.51 24.91
CA SER A 70 -10.13 -2.23 24.32
C SER A 70 -9.03 -1.66 25.22
N ASP A 71 -7.84 -2.24 25.18
CA ASP A 71 -6.69 -1.48 25.61
C ASP A 71 -6.73 -0.26 24.69
N GLY A 72 -7.11 0.88 25.27
CA GLY A 72 -7.14 2.18 24.59
C GLY A 72 -5.74 2.64 24.18
N GLY A 73 -4.99 1.72 23.66
CA GLY A 73 -3.95 1.98 22.70
C GLY A 73 -4.68 2.50 21.48
N ASP A 74 -4.97 3.81 21.49
CA ASP A 74 -4.84 4.57 20.27
C ASP A 74 -3.47 4.18 19.72
N GLY A 75 -3.45 3.10 18.94
CA GLY A 75 -2.40 2.85 17.97
C GLY A 75 -2.46 3.98 16.96
N GLN A 76 -2.36 5.20 17.45
CA GLN A 76 -1.73 6.27 16.72
C GLN A 76 -0.33 5.74 16.47
N GLY A 77 -0.24 4.87 15.44
CA GLY A 77 1.01 4.64 14.79
C GLY A 77 1.58 6.03 14.65
N ARG A 78 2.59 6.35 15.48
CA ARG A 78 3.36 7.58 15.34
C ARG A 78 3.46 7.77 13.86
N GLY A 79 2.88 8.85 13.34
CA GLY A 79 2.74 9.07 11.92
C GLY A 79 4.10 8.86 11.26
N VAL A 80 4.33 7.64 10.84
CA VAL A 80 5.45 7.33 9.97
C VAL A 80 5.09 8.13 8.75
N ALA A 81 5.79 9.26 8.58
CA ALA A 81 5.68 10.08 7.40
C ALA A 81 5.67 9.12 6.21
N PRO A 82 4.77 9.30 5.22
CA PRO A 82 4.63 8.35 4.13
C PRO A 82 6.01 8.09 3.54
N GLN A 83 6.51 6.88 3.77
CA GLN A 83 7.84 6.50 3.37
C GLN A 83 7.84 6.46 1.85
N ARG A 84 8.65 7.31 1.21
CA ARG A 84 8.74 7.35 -0.24
C ARG A 84 9.24 5.98 -0.72
N GLU A 85 8.46 5.34 -1.57
CA GLU A 85 8.78 4.03 -2.13
C GLU A 85 9.66 4.15 -3.37
N PHE A 86 10.67 3.29 -3.46
CA PHE A 86 11.60 3.20 -4.59
C PHE A 86 11.69 1.74 -5.05
N PRO A 87 10.68 1.24 -5.78
CA PRO A 87 10.58 -0.19 -6.11
C PRO A 87 11.73 -0.71 -6.99
N TYR A 88 12.41 0.18 -7.71
CA TYR A 88 13.53 -0.15 -8.62
C TYR A 88 14.83 0.55 -8.22
N GLY A 89 14.99 0.87 -6.95
CA GLY A 89 16.13 1.59 -6.41
C GLY A 89 15.89 3.09 -6.29
N ILE A 90 16.60 3.72 -5.35
CA ILE A 90 16.49 5.16 -5.10
C ILE A 90 16.95 5.91 -6.34
N ASP A 91 16.12 6.82 -6.83
CA ASP A 91 16.40 7.66 -8.02
C ASP A 91 16.55 9.16 -7.71
N ASP A 92 16.53 9.52 -6.43
CA ASP A 92 16.66 10.89 -5.93
C ASP A 92 17.91 11.06 -5.05
N PRO A 93 19.04 11.55 -5.60
CA PRO A 93 20.26 11.75 -4.83
C PRO A 93 20.12 12.75 -3.67
N GLY A 94 19.23 13.75 -3.81
CA GLY A 94 18.99 14.73 -2.75
C GLY A 94 18.23 14.11 -1.59
N TRP A 95 17.24 13.27 -1.86
CA TRP A 95 16.55 12.48 -0.84
C TRP A 95 17.52 11.50 -0.17
N ALA A 96 18.31 10.76 -0.95
CA ALA A 96 19.30 9.81 -0.46
C ALA A 96 20.33 10.45 0.47
N ALA A 97 20.77 11.66 0.16
CA ALA A 97 21.74 12.39 1.00
C ALA A 97 21.16 12.76 2.38
N ARG A 98 19.84 13.04 2.46
CA ARG A 98 19.19 13.40 3.72
C ARG A 98 18.72 12.18 4.53
N HIS A 99 18.25 11.14 3.86
CA HIS A 99 17.54 10.02 4.49
C HIS A 99 18.27 8.66 4.38
N GLY A 100 19.39 8.59 3.66
CA GLY A 100 20.04 7.32 3.38
C GLY A 100 19.10 6.40 2.58
N PHE A 101 18.93 5.17 3.05
CA PHE A 101 17.93 4.22 2.55
C PHE A 101 16.55 4.42 3.17
N GLY A 102 16.36 5.38 4.08
CA GLY A 102 15.13 5.54 4.86
C GLY A 102 14.97 4.49 5.96
N ILE A 103 16.00 3.75 6.28
CA ILE A 103 15.99 2.71 7.30
C ILE A 103 16.60 3.31 8.59
N PRO A 104 15.86 3.30 9.72
CA PRO A 104 16.44 3.72 10.99
C PRO A 104 17.66 2.88 11.35
N VAL A 105 18.69 3.54 11.87
CA VAL A 105 19.85 2.84 12.45
C VAL A 105 19.45 2.48 13.88
N GLU A 106 18.78 1.33 14.02
CA GLU A 106 18.39 0.84 15.34
C GLU A 106 19.54 0.10 16.00
N HIS A 107 19.78 0.44 17.26
CA HIS A 107 20.71 -0.29 18.14
C HIS A 107 19.90 -1.40 18.80
N GLY A 108 20.16 -2.63 18.35
CA GLY A 108 20.00 -3.86 19.13
C GLY A 108 18.79 -3.96 20.07
N SER A 109 17.59 -3.59 19.64
CA SER A 109 16.39 -4.12 20.27
C SER A 109 16.30 -5.58 19.86
N ARG A 110 16.87 -6.47 20.68
CA ARG A 110 16.47 -7.88 20.64
C ARG A 110 14.96 -7.88 20.78
N GLU A 111 14.25 -8.27 19.74
CA GLU A 111 12.87 -8.72 19.90
C GLU A 111 12.90 -9.78 20.99
N GLN A 112 12.56 -9.38 22.21
CA GLN A 112 12.23 -10.34 23.26
C GLN A 112 10.98 -11.02 22.74
N GLY A 113 11.13 -12.27 22.33
CA GLY A 113 10.02 -13.14 21.98
C GLY A 113 9.07 -13.20 23.17
N VAL A 114 8.06 -12.34 23.16
CA VAL A 114 7.00 -12.35 24.17
C VAL A 114 6.18 -13.60 23.89
N SER A 115 6.35 -14.61 24.75
CA SER A 115 5.48 -15.78 24.72
C SER A 115 4.02 -15.31 24.90
N ALA A 116 3.18 -15.58 23.91
CA ALA A 116 1.78 -15.18 23.95
C ALA A 116 1.10 -15.78 25.19
N SER A 117 0.38 -14.97 25.94
CA SER A 117 -0.41 -15.45 27.07
C SER A 117 -1.52 -16.40 26.58
N LYS A 118 -2.03 -17.27 27.48
CA LYS A 118 -3.15 -18.17 27.14
C LYS A 118 -4.38 -17.40 26.65
N GLU A 119 -4.58 -16.16 27.13
CA GLU A 119 -5.67 -15.31 26.70
C GLU A 119 -5.43 -14.78 25.28
N GLN A 120 -4.21 -14.34 24.99
CA GLN A 120 -3.81 -13.94 23.61
C GLN A 120 -3.94 -15.08 22.62
N GLN A 121 -3.57 -16.32 23.02
CA GLN A 121 -3.75 -17.49 22.18
C GLN A 121 -5.22 -17.78 21.89
N ARG A 122 -6.10 -17.73 22.92
CA ARG A 122 -7.56 -17.90 22.75
C ARG A 122 -8.17 -16.84 21.83
N LEU A 123 -7.74 -15.59 21.96
CA LEU A 123 -8.19 -14.52 21.09
C LEU A 123 -7.71 -14.75 19.64
N SER A 124 -6.45 -15.15 19.47
CA SER A 124 -5.90 -15.50 18.16
C SER A 124 -6.66 -16.63 17.49
N ASP A 125 -6.89 -17.74 18.22
CA ASP A 125 -7.65 -18.89 17.72
C ASP A 125 -9.09 -18.52 17.33
N ALA A 126 -9.72 -17.66 18.10
CA ALA A 126 -11.07 -17.20 17.81
C ALA A 126 -11.13 -16.26 16.60
N LEU A 127 -10.15 -15.37 16.45
CA LEU A 127 -10.09 -14.42 15.31
C LEU A 127 -9.72 -15.12 14.01
N PHE A 128 -8.64 -15.92 14.03
CA PHE A 128 -8.03 -16.48 12.84
C PHE A 128 -8.44 -17.94 12.57
N GLY A 129 -9.09 -18.60 13.54
CA GLY A 129 -9.43 -20.02 13.45
C GLY A 129 -8.30 -20.93 13.90
N THR A 130 -8.61 -22.23 14.01
CA THR A 130 -7.72 -23.27 14.53
C THR A 130 -7.18 -24.22 13.46
N GLY A 131 -7.38 -23.92 12.18
CA GLY A 131 -6.92 -24.74 11.06
C GLY A 131 -7.81 -25.94 10.74
N ARG A 132 -9.00 -26.07 11.34
CA ARG A 132 -9.91 -27.21 11.09
C ARG A 132 -10.55 -27.19 9.71
N ARG A 133 -10.65 -26.01 9.10
CA ARG A 133 -11.18 -25.81 7.74
C ARG A 133 -10.27 -24.84 7.02
N GLU A 134 -9.54 -25.35 6.06
CA GLU A 134 -8.53 -24.59 5.35
C GLU A 134 -9.05 -24.10 4.00
N LEU A 135 -8.80 -22.82 3.73
CA LEU A 135 -8.90 -22.24 2.39
C LEU A 135 -7.50 -22.21 1.78
N SER A 136 -7.39 -22.61 0.53
CA SER A 136 -6.12 -22.58 -0.18
C SER A 136 -6.30 -22.05 -1.60
N THR A 137 -5.36 -21.22 -2.05
CA THR A 137 -5.31 -20.75 -3.44
C THR A 137 -3.88 -20.45 -3.84
N ARG A 138 -3.66 -20.33 -5.16
CA ARG A 138 -2.35 -20.01 -5.73
C ARG A 138 -2.36 -18.63 -6.35
N THR A 139 -1.37 -17.81 -6.02
CA THR A 139 -1.18 -16.48 -6.63
C THR A 139 -0.66 -16.59 -8.06
N ALA A 140 -0.72 -15.48 -8.81
CA ALA A 140 -0.12 -15.35 -10.13
C ALA A 140 1.42 -15.56 -10.12
N THR A 141 2.08 -15.38 -8.96
CA THR A 141 3.50 -15.68 -8.79
C THR A 141 3.80 -17.14 -8.44
N GLY A 142 2.76 -17.98 -8.29
CA GLY A 142 2.88 -19.39 -7.93
C GLY A 142 2.95 -19.67 -6.43
N LEU A 143 2.92 -18.64 -5.58
CA LEU A 143 2.88 -18.80 -4.14
C LEU A 143 1.53 -19.37 -3.70
N VAL A 144 1.54 -20.40 -2.84
CA VAL A 144 0.33 -20.91 -2.21
C VAL A 144 0.02 -20.06 -0.98
N VAL A 145 -1.20 -19.52 -0.93
CA VAL A 145 -1.73 -18.76 0.21
C VAL A 145 -2.83 -19.59 0.86
N GLN A 146 -2.75 -19.73 2.17
CA GLN A 146 -3.68 -20.49 2.99
C GLN A 146 -4.30 -19.58 4.06
N ALA A 147 -5.54 -19.86 4.43
CA ALA A 147 -6.24 -19.20 5.53
C ALA A 147 -7.24 -20.19 6.16
N ASN A 148 -7.56 -19.98 7.43
CA ASN A 148 -8.59 -20.75 8.09
C ASN A 148 -9.99 -20.18 7.78
N SER A 149 -10.99 -21.04 7.73
CA SER A 149 -12.38 -20.65 7.47
C SER A 149 -13.30 -20.74 8.70
N ASP A 150 -12.72 -21.06 9.87
CA ASP A 150 -13.42 -21.27 11.14
C ASP A 150 -13.24 -20.15 12.17
N GLY A 151 -12.52 -19.08 11.83
CA GLY A 151 -12.33 -17.88 12.68
C GLY A 151 -13.38 -16.80 12.47
N CYS A 152 -13.49 -15.86 13.43
CA CYS A 152 -14.41 -14.73 13.37
C CYS A 152 -14.16 -13.80 12.18
N LEU A 153 -12.91 -13.65 11.73
CA LEU A 153 -12.60 -12.90 10.51
C LEU A 153 -13.15 -13.58 9.26
N ALA A 154 -13.03 -14.90 9.18
CA ALA A 154 -13.59 -15.67 8.08
C ALA A 154 -15.13 -15.61 8.07
N GLU A 155 -15.76 -15.67 9.25
CA GLU A 155 -17.19 -15.53 9.40
C GLU A 155 -17.68 -14.13 9.00
N ALA A 156 -17.01 -13.08 9.44
CA ALA A 156 -17.30 -11.71 9.03
C ALA A 156 -17.23 -11.54 7.50
N LYS A 157 -16.20 -12.07 6.86
CA LYS A 157 -16.06 -12.04 5.39
C LYS A 157 -17.14 -12.86 4.70
N ARG A 158 -17.53 -14.00 5.24
CA ARG A 158 -18.65 -14.82 4.69
C ARG A 158 -19.97 -14.05 4.72
N VAL A 159 -20.28 -13.40 5.84
CA VAL A 159 -21.48 -12.58 5.99
C VAL A 159 -21.46 -11.39 5.04
N LEU A 160 -20.32 -10.69 4.97
CA LEU A 160 -20.20 -9.45 4.20
C LEU A 160 -20.20 -9.69 2.70
N TYR A 161 -19.44 -10.68 2.22
CA TYR A 161 -19.24 -10.93 0.77
C TYR A 161 -20.07 -12.10 0.22
N GLY A 162 -20.80 -12.83 1.07
CA GLY A 162 -21.66 -13.96 0.70
C GLY A 162 -20.90 -15.28 0.57
N ASP A 163 -19.93 -15.39 -0.31
CA ASP A 163 -19.13 -16.60 -0.53
C ASP A 163 -17.67 -16.40 -0.13
N LEU A 164 -17.30 -16.96 1.01
CA LEU A 164 -15.95 -16.84 1.56
C LEU A 164 -14.87 -17.44 0.65
N GLY A 165 -15.14 -18.57 0.00
CA GLY A 165 -14.17 -19.24 -0.85
C GLY A 165 -13.90 -18.45 -2.13
N ARG A 166 -14.96 -17.92 -2.75
CA ARG A 166 -14.84 -17.04 -3.93
C ARG A 166 -14.13 -15.73 -3.55
N TRP A 167 -14.54 -15.10 -2.43
CA TRP A 167 -13.89 -13.90 -1.93
C TRP A 167 -12.40 -14.12 -1.71
N PHE A 168 -12.03 -15.17 -0.96
CA PHE A 168 -10.63 -15.46 -0.65
C PHE A 168 -9.77 -15.66 -1.92
N ARG A 169 -10.27 -16.44 -2.89
CA ARG A 169 -9.52 -16.68 -4.13
C ARG A 169 -9.33 -15.40 -4.94
N THR A 170 -10.38 -14.61 -5.10
CA THR A 170 -10.32 -13.38 -5.90
C THR A 170 -9.55 -12.27 -5.19
N GLU A 171 -9.70 -12.10 -3.87
CA GLU A 171 -8.94 -11.15 -3.04
C GLU A 171 -7.44 -11.44 -3.13
N VAL A 172 -7.03 -12.70 -2.92
CA VAL A 172 -5.63 -13.10 -3.01
C VAL A 172 -5.08 -12.88 -4.42
N ALA A 173 -5.84 -13.24 -5.45
CA ALA A 173 -5.40 -13.05 -6.83
C ALA A 173 -5.20 -11.56 -7.15
N VAL A 174 -6.20 -10.71 -6.90
CA VAL A 174 -6.19 -9.28 -7.22
C VAL A 174 -5.09 -8.54 -6.43
N ASN A 175 -4.95 -8.82 -5.14
CA ASN A 175 -3.94 -8.19 -4.29
C ASN A 175 -2.50 -8.59 -4.66
N ASN A 176 -2.31 -9.69 -5.37
CA ASN A 176 -0.99 -10.16 -5.81
C ASN A 176 -0.63 -9.80 -7.26
N LEU A 177 -1.49 -9.11 -8.01
CA LEU A 177 -1.20 -8.72 -9.40
C LEU A 177 -0.01 -7.75 -9.48
N GLY A 178 0.15 -6.84 -8.52
CA GLY A 178 1.31 -5.95 -8.44
C GLY A 178 2.61 -6.72 -8.26
N ALA A 179 2.65 -7.70 -7.36
CA ALA A 179 3.81 -8.57 -7.17
C ALA A 179 4.13 -9.40 -8.41
N ALA A 180 3.10 -9.86 -9.13
CA ALA A 180 3.27 -10.57 -10.39
C ALA A 180 3.85 -9.67 -11.49
N ALA A 181 3.38 -8.42 -11.59
CA ALA A 181 3.94 -7.43 -12.51
C ALA A 181 5.41 -7.16 -12.21
N HIS A 182 5.74 -6.91 -10.94
CA HIS A 182 7.12 -6.70 -10.50
C HIS A 182 8.02 -7.90 -10.82
N ARG A 183 7.54 -9.13 -10.58
CA ARG A 183 8.28 -10.35 -10.96
C ARG A 183 8.54 -10.42 -12.47
N ARG A 184 7.56 -10.09 -13.33
CA ARG A 184 7.76 -10.02 -14.78
C ARG A 184 8.81 -8.99 -15.15
N VAL A 185 8.84 -7.82 -14.49
CA VAL A 185 9.87 -6.80 -14.69
C VAL A 185 11.26 -7.34 -14.37
N THR A 186 11.44 -7.98 -13.21
CA THR A 186 12.76 -8.50 -12.80
C THR A 186 13.28 -9.60 -13.73
N GLN A 187 12.39 -10.26 -14.46
CA GLN A 187 12.72 -11.28 -15.46
C GLN A 187 12.89 -10.71 -16.88
N ASP A 188 12.45 -9.48 -17.13
CA ASP A 188 12.51 -8.84 -18.44
C ASP A 188 13.98 -8.57 -18.86
N PRO A 189 14.39 -8.95 -20.08
CA PRO A 189 15.77 -8.76 -20.53
C PRO A 189 16.20 -7.30 -20.60
N VAL A 190 15.26 -6.37 -20.87
CA VAL A 190 15.56 -4.92 -20.90
C VAL A 190 15.86 -4.42 -19.49
N TYR A 191 15.11 -4.87 -18.49
CA TYR A 191 15.39 -4.54 -17.08
C TYR A 191 16.71 -5.14 -16.62
N ARG A 192 16.95 -6.42 -16.91
CA ARG A 192 18.21 -7.09 -16.56
C ARG A 192 19.44 -6.42 -17.18
N ALA A 193 19.33 -5.95 -18.42
CA ALA A 193 20.39 -5.18 -19.06
C ALA A 193 20.64 -3.83 -18.37
N ALA A 194 19.59 -3.13 -17.93
CA ALA A 194 19.71 -1.90 -17.14
C ALA A 194 20.32 -2.17 -15.77
N LEU A 195 19.91 -3.25 -15.10
CA LEU A 195 20.44 -3.70 -13.82
C LEU A 195 21.93 -4.05 -13.90
N ALA A 196 22.36 -4.74 -14.95
CA ALA A 196 23.77 -5.04 -15.18
C ALA A 196 24.63 -3.77 -15.39
N ARG A 197 24.09 -2.73 -16.05
CA ARG A 197 24.77 -1.42 -16.13
C ARG A 197 24.85 -0.74 -14.76
N TRP A 198 23.77 -0.82 -13.97
CA TRP A 198 23.72 -0.30 -12.61
C TRP A 198 24.75 -1.00 -11.70
N SER A 199 24.82 -2.33 -11.73
CA SER A 199 25.77 -3.13 -10.95
C SER A 199 27.23 -2.67 -11.22
N ARG A 200 27.60 -2.50 -12.49
CA ARG A 200 28.93 -1.95 -12.87
C ARG A 200 29.15 -0.53 -12.36
N CYS A 201 28.10 0.29 -12.31
CA CYS A 201 28.21 1.68 -11.83
C CYS A 201 28.45 1.75 -10.30
N VAL A 202 27.85 0.88 -9.51
CA VAL A 202 28.01 0.87 -8.04
C VAL A 202 29.27 0.12 -7.57
N ALA A 203 29.79 -0.80 -8.39
CA ALA A 203 30.91 -1.69 -8.06
C ALA A 203 32.15 -0.99 -7.44
N PRO A 204 32.56 0.24 -7.85
CA PRO A 204 33.68 0.93 -7.22
C PRO A 204 33.49 1.27 -5.73
N VAL A 205 32.22 1.36 -5.26
CA VAL A 205 31.89 1.61 -3.85
C VAL A 205 31.57 0.32 -3.13
N GLN A 206 30.76 -0.52 -3.75
CA GLN A 206 30.36 -1.82 -3.25
C GLN A 206 29.86 -2.68 -4.39
N GLN A 207 30.44 -3.86 -4.55
CA GLN A 207 29.91 -4.85 -5.48
C GLN A 207 28.52 -5.31 -5.01
N ALA A 208 27.54 -5.20 -5.88
CA ALA A 208 26.15 -5.61 -5.65
C ALA A 208 25.44 -5.85 -6.99
N ASP A 209 24.64 -6.89 -7.06
CA ASP A 209 23.89 -7.25 -8.26
C ASP A 209 22.46 -6.68 -8.26
N SER A 210 22.04 -6.10 -7.14
CA SER A 210 20.73 -5.44 -6.98
C SER A 210 20.74 -4.34 -5.94
N PRO A 211 19.80 -3.36 -6.00
CA PRO A 211 19.61 -2.37 -4.94
C PRO A 211 19.38 -3.00 -3.55
N GLY A 212 18.65 -4.11 -3.49
CA GLY A 212 18.44 -4.85 -2.23
C GLY A 212 19.73 -5.42 -1.66
N GLU A 213 20.61 -5.95 -2.51
CA GLU A 213 21.91 -6.47 -2.09
C GLU A 213 22.86 -5.36 -1.61
N LEU A 214 22.84 -4.20 -2.27
CA LEU A 214 23.60 -3.03 -1.80
C LEU A 214 23.15 -2.60 -0.41
N ARG A 215 21.84 -2.57 -0.13
CA ARG A 215 21.30 -2.28 1.22
C ARG A 215 21.71 -3.32 2.24
N SER A 216 21.65 -4.60 1.88
CA SER A 216 22.11 -5.69 2.75
C SER A 216 23.60 -5.60 3.02
N ALA A 217 24.42 -5.20 2.06
CA ALA A 217 25.86 -4.97 2.26
C ALA A 217 26.13 -3.82 3.24
N TRP A 218 25.36 -2.72 3.14
CA TRP A 218 25.41 -1.66 4.14
C TRP A 218 25.03 -2.18 5.53
N GLN A 219 23.91 -2.91 5.67
CA GLN A 219 23.48 -3.46 6.96
C GLN A 219 24.56 -4.32 7.61
N ARG A 220 25.22 -5.18 6.83
CA ARG A 220 26.32 -6.01 7.36
C ARG A 220 27.49 -5.16 7.85
N ARG A 221 27.90 -4.13 7.09
CA ARG A 221 29.02 -3.25 7.46
C ARG A 221 28.69 -2.32 8.62
N ALA A 222 27.44 -1.97 8.81
CA ALA A 222 26.98 -1.04 9.83
C ALA A 222 26.84 -1.67 11.22
N ARG A 223 26.87 -3.01 11.34
CA ARG A 223 26.59 -3.72 12.61
C ARG A 223 27.50 -3.31 13.76
N ASP A 224 28.78 -3.10 13.45
CA ASP A 224 29.81 -2.82 14.45
C ASP A 224 30.26 -1.35 14.47
N LEU A 225 29.54 -0.48 13.74
CA LEU A 225 29.83 0.94 13.66
C LEU A 225 29.08 1.75 14.71
N ALA A 226 29.66 2.85 15.15
CA ALA A 226 28.93 3.84 15.93
C ALA A 226 27.77 4.44 15.12
N PRO A 227 26.67 4.92 15.76
CA PRO A 227 25.46 5.38 15.06
C PRO A 227 25.72 6.43 13.99
N ARG A 228 26.57 7.38 14.27
CA ARG A 228 26.94 8.45 13.32
C ARG A 228 27.67 7.89 12.10
N GLU A 229 28.57 6.94 12.31
CA GLU A 229 29.35 6.30 11.25
C GLU A 229 28.43 5.40 10.38
N ALA A 230 27.55 4.63 11.02
CA ALA A 230 26.56 3.81 10.32
C ALA A 230 25.62 4.67 9.45
N THR A 231 25.17 5.83 9.97
CA THR A 231 24.37 6.79 9.21
C THR A 231 25.14 7.39 8.04
N ALA A 232 26.37 7.83 8.25
CA ALA A 232 27.22 8.38 7.18
C ALA A 232 27.50 7.34 6.08
N LEU A 233 27.75 6.09 6.46
CA LEU A 233 27.91 4.98 5.52
C LEU A 233 26.61 4.72 4.74
N GLN A 234 25.46 4.75 5.41
CA GLN A 234 24.14 4.60 4.77
C GLN A 234 23.92 5.65 3.69
N GLN A 235 24.13 6.92 4.04
CA GLN A 235 23.98 8.04 3.11
C GLN A 235 24.90 7.91 1.90
N ARG A 236 26.17 7.55 2.13
CA ARG A 236 27.13 7.33 1.04
C ARG A 236 26.67 6.24 0.08
N PHE A 237 26.20 5.11 0.58
CA PHE A 237 25.69 4.00 -0.25
C PHE A 237 24.43 4.41 -1.00
N ALA A 238 23.46 5.03 -0.33
CA ALA A 238 22.21 5.47 -0.92
C ALA A 238 22.41 6.55 -2.01
N VAL A 239 23.33 7.51 -1.79
CA VAL A 239 23.67 8.51 -2.81
C VAL A 239 24.33 7.86 -4.03
N THR A 240 25.19 6.87 -3.81
CA THR A 240 25.82 6.10 -4.91
C THR A 240 24.76 5.33 -5.68
N GLU A 241 23.84 4.62 -4.99
CA GLU A 241 22.70 3.97 -5.60
C GLU A 241 21.91 4.94 -6.48
N ALA A 242 21.51 6.08 -5.91
CA ALA A 242 20.66 7.05 -6.59
C ALA A 242 21.29 7.64 -7.86
N ARG A 243 22.58 7.95 -7.80
CA ARG A 243 23.33 8.43 -8.97
C ARG A 243 23.41 7.36 -10.06
N CYS A 244 23.69 6.12 -9.67
CA CYS A 244 23.77 5.00 -10.61
C CYS A 244 22.40 4.63 -11.19
N VAL A 245 21.33 4.63 -10.40
CA VAL A 245 19.94 4.42 -10.88
C VAL A 245 19.58 5.46 -11.94
N ARG A 246 19.88 6.73 -11.71
CA ARG A 246 19.62 7.79 -12.70
C ARG A 246 20.47 7.63 -13.96
N ARG A 247 21.79 7.36 -13.81
CA ARG A 247 22.71 7.22 -14.93
C ARG A 247 22.34 6.06 -15.87
N THR A 248 21.78 5.00 -15.32
CA THR A 248 21.44 3.78 -16.10
C THR A 248 19.97 3.68 -16.47
N ASP A 249 19.16 4.67 -16.11
CA ASP A 249 17.71 4.70 -16.27
C ASP A 249 16.99 3.48 -15.65
N LEU A 250 17.56 2.87 -14.61
CA LEU A 250 17.04 1.64 -14.01
C LEU A 250 15.60 1.81 -13.51
N ALA A 251 15.32 2.83 -12.70
CA ALA A 251 14.00 3.08 -12.13
C ALA A 251 12.97 3.41 -13.22
N ARG A 252 13.32 4.25 -14.19
CA ARG A 252 12.43 4.59 -15.31
C ARG A 252 12.12 3.38 -16.18
N THR A 253 13.11 2.54 -16.43
CA THR A 253 12.94 1.28 -17.16
C THR A 253 12.00 0.35 -16.39
N GLY A 254 12.24 0.15 -15.09
CA GLY A 254 11.37 -0.67 -14.23
C GLY A 254 9.92 -0.19 -14.22
N ALA A 255 9.70 1.09 -13.95
CA ALA A 255 8.35 1.66 -13.92
C ALA A 255 7.59 1.54 -15.25
N ARG A 256 8.25 1.75 -16.38
CA ARG A 256 7.65 1.57 -17.71
C ARG A 256 7.25 0.12 -17.96
N LEU A 257 8.12 -0.83 -17.63
CA LEU A 257 7.86 -2.26 -17.79
C LEU A 257 6.76 -2.72 -16.84
N GLU A 258 6.75 -2.24 -15.60
CA GLU A 258 5.70 -2.55 -14.63
C GLU A 258 4.32 -2.11 -15.13
N LYS A 259 4.21 -0.89 -15.66
CA LYS A 259 2.96 -0.40 -16.26
C LYS A 259 2.47 -1.33 -17.39
N ARG A 260 3.38 -1.80 -18.26
CA ARG A 260 3.07 -2.74 -19.33
C ARG A 260 2.60 -4.08 -18.78
N HIS A 261 3.39 -4.72 -17.93
CA HIS A 261 3.05 -6.02 -17.34
C HIS A 261 1.80 -5.98 -16.47
N ALA A 262 1.57 -4.89 -15.75
CA ALA A 262 0.34 -4.69 -15.01
C ALA A 262 -0.90 -4.57 -15.92
N ALA A 263 -0.76 -3.98 -17.11
CA ALA A 263 -1.84 -3.93 -18.10
C ALA A 263 -2.13 -5.33 -18.69
N GLU A 264 -1.08 -6.08 -19.04
CA GLU A 264 -1.19 -7.45 -19.51
C GLU A 264 -1.89 -8.35 -18.48
N LEU A 265 -1.47 -8.27 -17.20
CA LEU A 265 -2.07 -9.02 -16.11
C LEU A 265 -3.54 -8.64 -15.87
N ARG A 266 -3.90 -7.36 -15.99
CA ARG A 266 -5.32 -6.96 -15.86
C ARG A 266 -6.19 -7.58 -16.95
N THR A 267 -5.67 -7.77 -18.15
CA THR A 267 -6.36 -8.46 -19.24
C THR A 267 -6.43 -9.96 -18.98
N GLU A 268 -5.33 -10.57 -18.58
CA GLU A 268 -5.25 -12.01 -18.25
C GLU A 268 -6.18 -12.42 -17.10
N TYR A 269 -6.34 -11.55 -16.09
CA TYR A 269 -7.16 -11.77 -14.90
C TYR A 269 -8.48 -11.01 -14.94
N ALA A 270 -8.98 -10.60 -16.11
CA ALA A 270 -10.18 -9.76 -16.23
C ALA A 270 -11.41 -10.35 -15.54
N ASP A 271 -11.65 -11.65 -15.71
CA ASP A 271 -12.80 -12.35 -15.10
C ASP A 271 -12.68 -12.40 -13.57
N VAL A 272 -11.47 -12.67 -13.05
CA VAL A 272 -11.21 -12.70 -11.59
C VAL A 272 -11.40 -11.31 -10.98
N ILE A 273 -10.96 -10.27 -11.68
CA ILE A 273 -11.14 -8.88 -11.26
C ILE A 273 -12.62 -8.50 -11.28
N ALA A 274 -13.36 -8.93 -12.30
CA ALA A 274 -14.81 -8.69 -12.39
C ALA A 274 -15.56 -9.40 -11.26
N GLU A 275 -15.25 -10.66 -10.98
CA GLU A 275 -15.82 -11.42 -9.88
C GLU A 275 -15.51 -10.77 -8.52
N HIS A 276 -14.25 -10.37 -8.28
CA HIS A 276 -13.87 -9.66 -7.06
C HIS A 276 -14.66 -8.36 -6.88
N ARG A 277 -14.85 -7.58 -7.96
CA ARG A 277 -15.68 -6.36 -7.91
C ARG A 277 -17.13 -6.66 -7.54
N GLN A 278 -17.73 -7.70 -8.13
CA GLN A 278 -19.11 -8.09 -7.80
C GLN A 278 -19.28 -8.45 -6.33
N LEU A 279 -18.34 -9.22 -5.76
CA LEU A 279 -18.34 -9.58 -4.34
C LEU A 279 -18.12 -8.34 -3.45
N ARG A 280 -17.21 -7.45 -3.83
CA ARG A 280 -16.97 -6.18 -3.13
C ARG A 280 -18.23 -5.29 -3.15
N ASP A 281 -18.90 -5.16 -4.30
CA ASP A 281 -20.14 -4.40 -4.43
C ASP A 281 -21.28 -5.01 -3.60
N HIS A 282 -21.33 -6.34 -3.49
CA HIS A 282 -22.23 -7.03 -2.58
C HIS A 282 -21.95 -6.63 -1.14
N GLY A 283 -20.68 -6.65 -0.71
CA GLY A 283 -20.27 -6.25 0.63
C GLY A 283 -20.60 -4.80 0.97
N LEU A 284 -20.37 -3.87 0.04
CA LEU A 284 -20.72 -2.46 0.21
C LEU A 284 -22.21 -2.27 0.43
N ARG A 285 -23.06 -2.91 -0.41
CA ARG A 285 -24.52 -2.85 -0.25
C ARG A 285 -24.98 -3.51 1.05
N TYR A 286 -24.34 -4.60 1.45
CA TYR A 286 -24.64 -5.26 2.72
C TYR A 286 -24.31 -4.32 3.91
N ALA A 287 -23.11 -3.74 3.94
CA ALA A 287 -22.68 -2.84 4.98
C ALA A 287 -23.63 -1.63 5.16
N VAL A 288 -23.98 -0.98 4.05
CA VAL A 288 -24.93 0.15 4.04
C VAL A 288 -26.32 -0.27 4.57
N ARG A 289 -26.88 -1.39 4.09
CA ARG A 289 -28.22 -1.85 4.52
C ARG A 289 -28.28 -2.22 6.00
N HIS A 290 -27.16 -2.65 6.58
CA HIS A 290 -27.11 -3.10 7.97
C HIS A 290 -26.48 -2.06 8.93
N GLY A 291 -26.15 -0.86 8.44
CA GLY A 291 -25.60 0.22 9.25
C GLY A 291 -24.25 -0.15 9.92
N LEU A 292 -23.38 -0.83 9.19
CA LEU A 292 -22.06 -1.31 9.66
C LEU A 292 -20.95 -0.30 9.42
#